data_20219e00fd9872dafd0d7d6c1db6d9eb
#
_entry.id   20219e00fd9872dafd0d7d6c1db6d9eb
#
_cell.length_a   1.000
_cell.length_b   1.000
_cell.length_c   1.000
_cell.angle_alpha   90.00
_cell.angle_beta   90.00
_cell.angle_gamma   90.00
#
_symmetry.space_group_name_H-M   'P 1'
#
loop_
_entity.id
_entity.type
_entity.pdbx_description
1 polymer ?
#
loop_
_entity_poly.entity_id
_entity_poly.type
_entity_poly.pdbx_seq_one_letter_code
_entity_poly.pdbx_strand_id
1 'polypeptide(L)' 'MSDERFEQLEEKLAYMEMANAELGEEIFRQQKEIDALTKAHRTMLERIEVLQDTAAEGGVEGGAGQSERPPHY' A
#
# COMPACT_ATOMS: atom_id res chain seq x y z
N MET A 1 -29.01 -37.33 20.82
CA MET A 1 -29.28 -35.95 20.82
C MET A 1 -28.08 -35.10 21.00
N SER A 2 -27.41 -35.29 22.08
CA SER A 2 -26.20 -34.54 22.30
C SER A 2 -25.14 -34.77 21.25
N ASP A 3 -25.02 -36.00 20.80
CA ASP A 3 -24.01 -36.31 19.81
C ASP A 3 -24.20 -35.56 18.53
N GLU A 4 -25.42 -35.45 18.09
CA GLU A 4 -25.68 -34.71 16.88
C GLU A 4 -25.37 -33.23 17.04
N ARG A 5 -25.71 -32.69 18.19
CA ARG A 5 -25.40 -31.29 18.42
C ARG A 5 -23.89 -31.06 18.49
N PHE A 6 -23.20 -31.98 19.12
CA PHE A 6 -21.75 -31.89 19.17
C PHE A 6 -21.16 -31.93 17.78
N GLU A 7 -21.65 -32.84 16.95
CA GLU A 7 -21.13 -32.96 15.60
C GLU A 7 -21.38 -31.68 14.81
N GLN A 8 -22.57 -31.12 14.97
CA GLN A 8 -22.86 -29.86 14.26
C GLN A 8 -21.97 -28.74 14.73
N LEU A 9 -21.73 -28.67 16.02
CA LEU A 9 -20.84 -27.65 16.56
C LEU A 9 -19.42 -27.83 16.07
N GLU A 10 -18.97 -29.08 16.02
CA GLU A 10 -17.63 -29.36 15.52
C GLU A 10 -17.49 -28.97 14.07
N GLU A 11 -18.51 -29.25 13.28
CA GLU A 11 -18.49 -28.86 11.88
C GLU A 11 -18.41 -27.35 11.74
N LYS A 12 -19.19 -26.64 12.54
CA LYS A 12 -19.17 -25.19 12.48
C LYS A 12 -17.82 -24.65 12.94
N LEU A 13 -17.25 -25.24 13.96
CA LEU A 13 -15.93 -24.82 14.41
C LEU A 13 -14.89 -25.04 13.33
N ALA A 14 -14.94 -26.19 12.68
CA ALA A 14 -13.98 -26.48 11.64
C ALA A 14 -14.11 -25.48 10.49
N TYR A 15 -15.33 -25.15 10.12
CA TYR A 15 -15.56 -24.16 9.09
C TYR A 15 -15.01 -22.81 9.50
N MET A 16 -15.27 -22.42 10.74
CA MET A 16 -14.79 -21.15 11.23
C MET A 16 -13.28 -21.10 11.30
N GLU A 17 -12.68 -22.21 11.67
CA GLU A 17 -11.22 -22.26 11.70
C GLU A 17 -10.64 -22.10 10.32
N MET A 18 -11.25 -22.75 9.35
CA MET A 18 -10.80 -22.58 7.97
C MET A 18 -10.98 -21.14 7.50
N ALA A 19 -12.14 -20.59 7.79
CA ALA A 19 -12.41 -19.21 7.39
C ALA A 19 -11.43 -18.26 8.04
N ASN A 20 -11.11 -18.51 9.31
CA ASN A 20 -10.13 -17.67 10.00
C ASN A 20 -8.76 -17.76 9.36
N ALA A 21 -8.37 -18.97 9.00
CA ALA A 21 -7.06 -19.14 8.35
C ALA A 21 -7.00 -18.39 7.03
N GLU A 22 -8.08 -18.49 6.26
CA GLU A 22 -8.13 -17.79 4.99
C GLU A 22 -8.10 -16.29 5.18
N LEU A 23 -8.83 -15.81 6.18
CA LEU A 23 -8.80 -14.38 6.47
C LEU A 23 -7.41 -13.93 6.88
N GLY A 24 -6.74 -14.75 7.69
CA GLY A 24 -5.39 -14.41 8.09
C GLY A 24 -4.44 -14.32 6.92
N GLU A 25 -4.57 -15.23 5.97
CA GLU A 25 -3.74 -15.18 4.77
C GLU A 25 -4.04 -13.95 3.95
N GLU A 26 -5.32 -13.60 3.85
CA GLU A 26 -5.71 -12.43 3.09
C GLU A 26 -5.18 -11.16 3.74
N ILE A 27 -5.28 -11.08 5.06
CA ILE A 27 -4.75 -9.93 5.79
C ILE A 27 -3.25 -9.82 5.58
N PHE A 28 -2.56 -10.94 5.61
CA PHE A 28 -1.12 -10.92 5.41
C PHE A 28 -0.78 -10.42 4.02
N ARG A 29 -1.53 -10.86 3.03
CA ARG A 29 -1.30 -10.41 1.65
C ARG A 29 -1.55 -8.92 1.52
N GLN A 30 -2.65 -8.46 2.10
CA GLN A 30 -2.97 -7.05 2.02
C GLN A 30 -1.95 -6.20 2.75
N GLN A 31 -1.44 -6.70 3.86
CA GLN A 31 -0.42 -5.95 4.58
C GLN A 31 0.84 -5.80 3.74
N LYS A 32 1.20 -6.83 3.00
CA LYS A 32 2.33 -6.73 2.10
C LYS A 32 2.10 -5.69 1.02
N GLU A 33 0.89 -5.66 0.49
CA GLU A 33 0.56 -4.68 -0.54
C GLU A 33 0.60 -3.28 0.04
N ILE A 34 0.09 -3.12 1.24
CA ILE A 34 0.12 -1.82 1.89
C ILE A 34 1.56 -1.38 2.13
N ASP A 35 2.40 -2.29 2.56
CA ASP A 35 3.81 -1.96 2.79
C ASP A 35 4.47 -1.52 1.50
N ALA A 36 4.20 -2.23 0.42
CA ALA A 36 4.79 -1.89 -0.88
C ALA A 36 4.30 -0.52 -1.34
N LEU A 37 3.01 -0.26 -1.20
CA LEU A 37 2.45 1.02 -1.59
C LEU A 37 3.00 2.14 -0.72
N THR A 38 3.17 1.88 0.56
CA THR A 38 3.72 2.87 1.47
C THR A 38 5.14 3.23 1.08
N LYS A 39 5.93 2.24 0.72
CA LYS A 39 7.29 2.49 0.28
C LYS A 39 7.31 3.29 -1.02
N ALA A 40 6.50 2.90 -1.96
CA ALA A 40 6.46 3.61 -3.24
C ALA A 40 6.03 5.05 -3.03
N HIS A 41 5.06 5.25 -2.16
CA HIS A 41 4.57 6.59 -1.87
C HIS A 41 5.66 7.44 -1.25
N ARG A 42 6.39 6.87 -0.32
CA ARG A 42 7.48 7.60 0.32
C ARG A 42 8.56 7.98 -0.68
N THR A 43 8.90 7.04 -1.56
CA THR A 43 9.88 7.30 -2.59
C THR A 43 9.43 8.43 -3.50
N MET A 44 8.16 8.42 -3.86
CA MET A 44 7.64 9.48 -4.72
C MET A 44 7.66 10.83 -4.03
N LEU A 45 7.32 10.85 -2.75
CA LEU A 45 7.38 12.11 -2.02
C LEU A 45 8.80 12.65 -1.94
N GLU A 46 9.75 11.76 -1.73
CA GLU A 46 11.14 12.18 -1.69
C GLU A 46 11.57 12.75 -3.03
N ARG A 47 11.13 12.13 -4.10
CA ARG A 47 11.47 12.63 -5.43
C ARG A 47 10.84 13.99 -5.68
N ILE A 48 9.61 14.15 -5.25
CA ILE A 48 8.95 15.43 -5.40
C ILE A 48 9.70 16.51 -4.65
N GLU A 49 10.15 16.20 -3.44
CA GLU A 49 10.91 17.16 -2.68
C GLU A 49 12.18 17.56 -3.40
N VAL A 50 12.88 16.58 -3.92
CA VAL A 50 14.11 16.86 -4.65
C VAL A 50 13.83 17.72 -5.86
N LEU A 51 12.78 17.39 -6.59
CA LEU A 51 12.43 18.16 -7.76
C LEU A 51 12.04 19.58 -7.42
N GLN A 52 11.33 19.76 -6.32
CA GLN A 52 10.94 21.09 -5.90
C GLN A 52 12.16 21.91 -5.50
N ASP A 53 13.08 21.30 -4.79
CA ASP A 53 14.30 21.99 -4.43
C ASP A 53 15.08 22.39 -5.66
N THR A 54 15.25 21.45 -6.58
CA THR A 54 15.96 21.71 -7.80
C THR A 54 15.30 22.81 -8.61
N ALA A 55 13.98 22.75 -8.72
CA ALA A 55 13.24 23.72 -9.46
C ALA A 55 13.38 25.11 -8.84
N ALA A 56 13.32 25.15 -7.52
CA ALA A 56 13.46 26.42 -6.84
C ALA A 56 14.81 27.04 -7.12
N GLU A 57 15.85 26.22 -7.04
CA GLU A 57 17.17 26.74 -7.31
C GLU A 57 17.34 27.12 -8.77
N GLY A 58 16.93 26.25 -9.65
CA GLY A 58 17.03 26.51 -11.06
C GLY A 58 16.17 27.65 -11.48
N GLY A 59 14.99 27.72 -10.91
CA GLY A 59 14.09 28.81 -11.24
C GLY A 59 14.64 30.15 -10.88
N VAL A 60 15.25 30.17 -9.72
CA VAL A 60 15.86 31.41 -9.29
C VAL A 60 16.92 31.85 -10.26
N GLU A 61 17.75 30.91 -10.67
CA GLU A 61 18.76 31.28 -11.55
C GLU A 61 18.28 31.44 -12.92
N GLY A 62 17.71 30.53 -13.37
CA GLY A 62 17.45 30.45 -14.69
C GLY A 62 16.50 31.30 -15.07
N GLY A 63 15.76 31.45 -14.39
CA GLY A 63 14.79 32.02 -14.83
C GLY A 63 14.63 31.50 -16.10
N ALA A 64 14.85 31.50 -16.65
CA ALA A 64 14.58 31.08 -17.75
C ALA A 64 14.43 29.89 -18.03
N GLY A 65 14.80 29.68 -18.08
CA GLY A 65 14.56 28.69 -18.51
C GLY A 65 14.13 27.81 -18.34
N GLN A 66 14.22 27.70 -18.10
CA GLN A 66 13.81 26.79 -18.04
C GLN A 66 12.85 26.39 -18.01
N SER A 67 12.57 26.97 -17.96
CA SER A 67 11.63 26.63 -17.90
C SER A 67 11.10 26.11 -18.62
N GLU A 68 11.50 26.43 -19.20
CA GLU A 68 11.01 25.92 -19.82
C GLU A 68 10.77 24.99 -20.14
N ARG A 69 11.08 24.84 -19.90
CA ARG A 69 10.78 23.86 -19.97
C ARG A 69 10.06 23.26 -20.10
N PRO A 70 9.81 23.52 -20.11
CA PRO A 70 9.05 22.92 -20.06
C PRO A 70 8.59 22.22 -20.10
N PRO A 71 8.24 22.14 -20.14
CA PRO A 71 7.60 21.26 -20.00
C PRO A 71 7.42 20.35 -20.07
N HIS A 72 7.42 20.09 -20.29
CA HIS A 72 7.20 19.13 -20.42
C HIS A 72 6.68 18.38 -20.10
N TYR A 73 6.44 18.41 -19.73
CA TYR A 73 5.91 17.62 -19.28
C TYR A 73 5.28 17.10 -19.35
#